data_abf4a09b696191533368f78166b0835c
#
_entry.id   abf4a09b696191533368f78166b0835c
#
_cell.length_a   1.000
_cell.length_b   1.000
_cell.length_c   1.000
_cell.angle_alpha   90.00
_cell.angle_beta   90.00
_cell.angle_gamma   90.00
#
_symmetry.space_group_name_H-M   'P 1'
#
loop_
_entity.id
_entity.type
_entity.pdbx_description
1 polymer ?
#
loop_
_entity_poly.entity_id
_entity_poly.type
_entity_poly.pdbx_seq_one_letter_code
_entity_poly.pdbx_strand_id
1 'polypeptide(L)'
;YLGVVSENLNEITGQVMSKFEDYLQRHKTDAVIVVDDLASTMAAAIVTKKQGLILAHLAAGTRSFDITMPKEINRLVIDGLSDILFTAGISNNAVANREGAELSKVYMVGNILIDNIRNNHARFTRPQILAEQGIKDGEYIVFTLNRKALMAARENLQRMLEAIITAAGNTPIIAPLHTKAADTVTQLLPKDATRFLITAPM
;
A
#
# COMPACT_ATOMS: atom_id res chain seq x y z
N TYR A 1 15.14 10.87 -8.81
CA TYR A 1 14.71 9.57 -9.36
C TYR A 1 15.92 8.68 -9.64
N LEU A 2 15.97 7.46 -9.08
CA LEU A 2 17.14 6.56 -9.20
C LEU A 2 17.13 5.71 -10.49
N GLY A 3 16.08 5.74 -11.28
CA GLY A 3 15.99 5.00 -12.56
C GLY A 3 16.14 3.48 -12.40
N VAL A 4 15.55 2.92 -11.33
CA VAL A 4 15.51 1.47 -11.12
C VAL A 4 14.25 0.90 -11.78
N VAL A 5 14.41 -0.12 -12.62
CA VAL A 5 13.32 -0.83 -13.29
C VAL A 5 13.62 -2.33 -13.24
N SER A 6 12.78 -3.08 -12.54
CA SER A 6 12.79 -4.55 -12.52
C SER A 6 11.47 -5.07 -11.96
N GLU A 7 11.09 -6.29 -12.32
CA GLU A 7 9.98 -7.02 -11.70
C GLU A 7 10.46 -7.92 -10.54
N ASN A 8 11.75 -8.13 -10.41
CA ASN A 8 12.36 -8.94 -9.36
C ASN A 8 12.66 -8.09 -8.12
N LEU A 9 12.04 -8.42 -6.99
CA LEU A 9 12.18 -7.65 -5.74
C LEU A 9 13.63 -7.63 -5.22
N ASN A 10 14.38 -8.72 -5.37
CA ASN A 10 15.78 -8.77 -4.92
C ASN A 10 16.67 -7.93 -5.83
N GLU A 11 16.42 -7.92 -7.12
CA GLU A 11 17.13 -7.06 -8.08
C GLU A 11 16.85 -5.58 -7.81
N ILE A 12 15.59 -5.21 -7.55
CA ILE A 12 15.23 -3.85 -7.12
C ILE A 12 16.00 -3.46 -5.87
N THR A 13 16.04 -4.35 -4.86
CA THR A 13 16.77 -4.11 -3.62
C THR A 13 18.25 -3.83 -3.89
N GLY A 14 18.93 -4.67 -4.66
CA GLY A 14 20.35 -4.50 -4.98
C GLY A 14 20.65 -3.23 -5.77
N GLN A 15 19.85 -2.94 -6.80
CA GLN A 15 20.02 -1.72 -7.62
C GLN A 15 19.77 -0.44 -6.80
N VAL A 16 18.73 -0.43 -5.94
CA VAL A 16 18.46 0.72 -5.07
C VAL A 16 19.60 0.91 -4.07
N MET A 17 20.11 -0.16 -3.46
CA MET A 17 21.24 -0.04 -2.53
C MET A 17 22.42 0.65 -3.18
N SER A 18 22.88 0.19 -4.34
CA SER A 18 24.01 0.77 -5.05
C SER A 18 23.78 2.24 -5.44
N LYS A 19 22.65 2.51 -6.10
CA LYS A 19 22.36 3.87 -6.61
C LYS A 19 22.06 4.87 -5.49
N PHE A 20 21.47 4.42 -4.39
CA PHE A 20 21.19 5.28 -3.26
C PHE A 20 22.47 5.59 -2.46
N GLU A 21 23.38 4.63 -2.33
CA GLU A 21 24.70 4.87 -1.77
C GLU A 21 25.46 5.93 -2.58
N ASP A 22 25.53 5.79 -3.90
CA ASP A 22 26.11 6.79 -4.79
C ASP A 22 25.48 8.18 -4.65
N TYR A 23 24.18 8.23 -4.43
CA TYR A 23 23.46 9.47 -4.18
C TYR A 23 23.90 10.12 -2.87
N LEU A 24 23.94 9.37 -1.77
CA LEU A 24 24.32 9.87 -0.45
C LEU A 24 25.79 10.33 -0.39
N GLN A 25 26.69 9.68 -1.13
CA GLN A 25 28.08 10.12 -1.24
C GLN A 25 28.24 11.50 -1.89
N ARG A 26 27.31 11.85 -2.77
CA ARG A 26 27.33 13.14 -3.51
C ARG A 26 26.48 14.22 -2.87
N HIS A 27 25.63 13.88 -1.92
CA HIS A 27 24.68 14.80 -1.29
C HIS A 27 24.82 14.72 0.23
N LYS A 28 25.30 15.80 0.84
CA LYS A 28 25.37 15.89 2.31
C LYS A 28 23.99 15.65 2.90
N THR A 29 23.87 14.64 3.75
CA THR A 29 22.62 14.19 4.33
C THR A 29 22.84 13.92 5.81
N ASP A 30 21.99 14.43 6.67
CA ASP A 30 22.05 14.20 8.12
C ASP A 30 21.07 13.11 8.55
N ALA A 31 19.91 13.03 7.87
CA ALA A 31 18.87 12.05 8.15
C ALA A 31 18.11 11.65 6.87
N VAL A 32 17.59 10.44 6.87
CA VAL A 32 16.73 9.91 5.82
C VAL A 32 15.38 9.51 6.41
N ILE A 33 14.29 9.98 5.82
CA ILE A 33 12.94 9.54 6.15
C ILE A 33 12.50 8.54 5.09
N VAL A 34 12.16 7.34 5.51
CA VAL A 34 11.58 6.31 4.65
C VAL A 34 10.10 6.11 4.96
N VAL A 35 9.33 5.76 3.95
CA VAL A 35 7.87 5.62 4.04
C VAL A 35 7.45 4.27 3.47
N ASP A 36 6.50 3.61 4.16
CA ASP A 36 5.91 2.35 3.70
C ASP A 36 6.91 1.15 3.70
N ASP A 37 6.56 0.06 3.04
CA ASP A 37 7.16 -1.27 3.18
C ASP A 37 7.66 -1.89 1.86
N LEU A 38 8.09 -1.06 0.93
CA LEU A 38 8.60 -1.53 -0.36
C LEU A 38 10.03 -2.09 -0.25
N ALA A 39 10.41 -2.95 -1.20
CA ALA A 39 11.79 -3.44 -1.33
C ALA A 39 12.80 -2.30 -1.48
N SER A 40 12.43 -1.25 -2.21
CA SER A 40 13.22 -0.03 -2.35
C SER A 40 13.35 0.74 -1.02
N THR A 41 12.30 0.79 -0.22
CA THR A 41 12.30 1.42 1.12
C THR A 41 13.25 0.69 2.05
N MET A 42 13.19 -0.65 2.08
CA MET A 42 14.10 -1.48 2.86
C MET A 42 15.56 -1.29 2.41
N ALA A 43 15.81 -1.28 1.12
CA ALA A 43 17.15 -1.06 0.57
C ALA A 43 17.73 0.29 1.01
N ALA A 44 16.93 1.37 0.92
CA ALA A 44 17.34 2.70 1.37
C ALA A 44 17.61 2.75 2.88
N ALA A 45 16.80 2.07 3.69
CA ALA A 45 16.99 1.97 5.14
C ALA A 45 18.34 1.32 5.49
N ILE A 46 18.68 0.21 4.85
CA ILE A 46 19.93 -0.51 5.06
C ILE A 46 21.12 0.39 4.70
N VAL A 47 21.10 1.04 3.55
CA VAL A 47 22.18 1.94 3.11
C VAL A 47 22.33 3.12 4.08
N THR A 48 21.22 3.75 4.47
CA THR A 48 21.22 4.86 5.43
C THR A 48 21.98 4.49 6.71
N LYS A 49 21.66 3.35 7.28
CA LYS A 49 22.31 2.90 8.53
C LYS A 49 23.76 2.50 8.34
N LYS A 50 24.13 1.90 7.20
CA LYS A 50 25.52 1.60 6.88
C LYS A 50 26.40 2.84 6.67
N GLN A 51 25.79 3.95 6.24
CA GLN A 51 26.45 5.25 6.12
C GLN A 51 26.50 6.04 7.45
N GLY A 52 25.97 5.48 8.55
CA GLY A 52 25.95 6.11 9.87
C GLY A 52 24.97 7.27 10.00
N LEU A 53 23.99 7.38 9.10
CA LEU A 53 22.99 8.44 9.09
C LEU A 53 21.80 8.10 10.00
N ILE A 54 21.06 9.12 10.40
CA ILE A 54 19.80 8.98 11.13
C ILE A 54 18.73 8.43 10.17
N LEU A 55 18.04 7.38 10.59
CA LEU A 55 16.93 6.77 9.86
C LEU A 55 15.61 6.99 10.61
N ALA A 56 14.64 7.60 9.95
CA ALA A 56 13.28 7.72 10.45
C ALA A 56 12.31 6.93 9.56
N HIS A 57 11.42 6.13 10.15
CA HIS A 57 10.41 5.38 9.43
C HIS A 57 9.01 5.95 9.67
N LEU A 58 8.32 6.36 8.62
CA LEU A 58 6.93 6.80 8.65
C LEU A 58 6.00 5.63 8.29
N ALA A 59 4.93 5.45 9.04
CA ALA A 59 4.04 4.28 9.06
C ALA A 59 4.64 3.02 9.72
N ALA A 60 5.53 3.22 10.68
CA ALA A 60 6.19 2.19 11.46
C ALA A 60 5.22 1.36 12.34
N GLY A 61 5.66 0.19 12.78
CA GLY A 61 4.91 -0.70 13.68
C GLY A 61 3.72 -1.39 13.03
N THR A 62 3.59 -1.36 11.72
CA THR A 62 2.55 -2.08 10.98
C THR A 62 2.98 -3.53 10.77
N ARG A 63 2.12 -4.51 11.16
CA ARG A 63 2.41 -5.95 10.99
C ARG A 63 1.21 -6.71 10.45
N SER A 64 1.50 -7.69 9.60
CA SER A 64 0.56 -8.74 9.22
C SER A 64 0.78 -10.02 10.04
N PHE A 65 1.97 -10.16 10.67
CA PHE A 65 2.44 -11.35 11.35
C PHE A 65 2.56 -12.59 10.44
N ASP A 66 2.57 -12.39 9.14
CA ASP A 66 2.78 -13.41 8.13
C ASP A 66 4.16 -13.23 7.50
N ILE A 67 5.16 -13.93 8.01
CA ILE A 67 6.55 -13.86 7.54
C ILE A 67 6.74 -14.38 6.10
N THR A 68 5.75 -15.06 5.54
CA THR A 68 5.78 -15.48 4.13
C THR A 68 5.53 -14.32 3.16
N MET A 69 5.03 -13.20 3.67
CA MET A 69 4.82 -11.99 2.89
C MET A 69 6.12 -11.18 2.76
N PRO A 70 6.61 -10.91 1.52
CA PRO A 70 7.81 -10.08 1.32
C PRO A 70 7.76 -8.71 2.01
N LYS A 71 6.58 -8.10 2.07
CA LYS A 71 6.37 -6.83 2.75
C LYS A 71 6.58 -6.91 4.26
N GLU A 72 6.23 -8.03 4.89
CA GLU A 72 6.43 -8.22 6.32
C GLU A 72 7.92 -8.28 6.67
N ILE A 73 8.72 -8.95 5.83
CA ILE A 73 10.17 -8.97 5.94
C ILE A 73 10.72 -7.55 5.87
N ASN A 74 10.26 -6.75 4.90
CA ASN A 74 10.68 -5.37 4.74
C ASN A 74 10.38 -4.54 6.00
N ARG A 75 9.16 -4.65 6.55
CA ARG A 75 8.73 -3.93 7.77
C ARG A 75 9.63 -4.25 8.97
N LEU A 76 9.91 -5.54 9.19
CA LEU A 76 10.79 -5.98 10.28
C LEU A 76 12.18 -5.36 10.16
N VAL A 77 12.76 -5.38 8.96
CA VAL A 77 14.08 -4.82 8.71
C VAL A 77 14.09 -3.30 8.89
N ILE A 78 13.13 -2.60 8.30
CA ILE A 78 13.07 -1.13 8.35
C ILE A 78 12.88 -0.65 9.80
N ASP A 79 11.89 -1.22 10.52
CA ASP A 79 11.62 -0.83 11.91
C ASP A 79 12.80 -1.16 12.82
N GLY A 80 13.41 -2.34 12.65
CA GLY A 80 14.56 -2.76 13.46
C GLY A 80 15.83 -1.91 13.26
N LEU A 81 15.96 -1.25 12.11
CA LEU A 81 17.10 -0.36 11.81
C LEU A 81 16.82 1.11 12.15
N SER A 82 15.57 1.50 12.34
CA SER A 82 15.19 2.91 12.48
C SER A 82 15.56 3.49 13.84
N ASP A 83 16.11 4.70 13.82
CA ASP A 83 16.38 5.49 15.02
C ASP A 83 15.11 6.20 15.53
N ILE A 84 14.17 6.49 14.61
CA ILE A 84 12.90 7.16 14.90
C ILE A 84 11.77 6.42 14.21
N LEU A 85 10.72 6.08 14.95
CA LEU A 85 9.54 5.36 14.48
C LEU A 85 8.31 6.25 14.61
N PHE A 86 7.75 6.69 13.50
CA PHE A 86 6.48 7.40 13.44
C PHE A 86 5.34 6.43 13.19
N THR A 87 4.49 6.22 14.19
CA THR A 87 3.41 5.22 14.16
C THR A 87 2.05 5.86 13.94
N ALA A 88 1.14 5.10 13.33
CA ALA A 88 -0.20 5.57 13.00
C ALA A 88 -1.19 5.50 14.18
N GLY A 89 -0.92 4.67 15.17
CA GLY A 89 -1.84 4.48 16.29
C GLY A 89 -1.30 3.61 17.42
N ILE A 90 -2.12 3.41 18.43
CA ILE A 90 -1.76 2.69 19.67
C ILE A 90 -1.28 1.26 19.39
N SER A 91 -1.95 0.55 18.49
CA SER A 91 -1.56 -0.82 18.11
C SER A 91 -0.17 -0.87 17.49
N ASN A 92 0.16 0.10 16.63
CA ASN A 92 1.48 0.21 16.00
C ASN A 92 2.57 0.54 17.03
N ASN A 93 2.28 1.43 17.99
CA ASN A 93 3.17 1.71 19.13
C ASN A 93 3.46 0.44 19.94
N ALA A 94 2.40 -0.31 20.29
CA ALA A 94 2.54 -1.53 21.07
C ALA A 94 3.40 -2.57 20.35
N VAL A 95 3.27 -2.68 19.02
CA VAL A 95 4.10 -3.57 18.19
C VAL A 95 5.56 -3.12 18.21
N ALA A 96 5.83 -1.85 17.90
CA ALA A 96 7.19 -1.30 17.88
C ALA A 96 7.91 -1.53 19.24
N ASN A 97 7.25 -1.23 20.34
CA ASN A 97 7.81 -1.41 21.68
C ASN A 97 8.06 -2.90 22.00
N ARG A 98 7.12 -3.79 21.64
CA ARG A 98 7.27 -5.24 21.86
C ARG A 98 8.44 -5.83 21.06
N GLU A 99 8.75 -5.27 19.92
CA GLU A 99 9.85 -5.70 19.06
C GLU A 99 11.19 -5.03 19.45
N GLY A 100 11.23 -4.29 20.55
CA GLY A 100 12.46 -3.80 21.16
C GLY A 100 12.78 -2.34 20.87
N ALA A 101 11.87 -1.58 20.23
CA ALA A 101 12.09 -0.15 20.09
C ALA A 101 12.02 0.55 21.46
N GLU A 102 13.00 1.43 21.73
CA GLU A 102 12.99 2.26 22.91
C GLU A 102 11.79 3.24 22.86
N LEU A 103 11.11 3.42 23.99
CA LEU A 103 9.95 4.32 24.11
C LEU A 103 10.24 5.74 23.62
N SER A 104 11.46 6.23 23.86
CA SER A 104 11.93 7.55 23.43
C SER A 104 12.06 7.71 21.91
N LYS A 105 12.02 6.61 21.16
CA LYS A 105 12.17 6.59 19.70
C LYS A 105 10.85 6.41 18.96
N VAL A 106 9.75 6.16 19.66
CA VAL A 106 8.43 5.87 19.07
C VAL A 106 7.47 7.03 19.28
N TYR A 107 7.04 7.63 18.18
CA TYR A 107 6.15 8.78 18.16
C TYR A 107 4.84 8.45 17.45
N MET A 108 3.73 8.52 18.16
CA MET A 108 2.41 8.35 17.56
C MET A 108 1.96 9.66 16.92
N VAL A 109 2.02 9.71 15.60
CA VAL A 109 1.71 10.92 14.80
C VAL A 109 0.40 10.82 14.03
N GLY A 110 -0.24 9.64 14.02
CA GLY A 110 -1.42 9.39 13.23
C GLY A 110 -1.12 8.85 11.83
N ASN A 111 -2.17 8.60 11.07
CA ASN A 111 -2.05 8.07 9.71
C ASN A 111 -1.91 9.20 8.69
N ILE A 112 -0.74 9.31 8.06
CA ILE A 112 -0.42 10.33 7.04
C ILE A 112 -1.42 10.34 5.85
N LEU A 113 -2.08 9.22 5.56
CA LEU A 113 -3.11 9.17 4.53
C LEU A 113 -4.31 10.06 4.85
N ILE A 114 -4.62 10.26 6.14
CA ILE A 114 -5.70 11.16 6.56
C ILE A 114 -5.32 12.61 6.27
N ASP A 115 -4.06 12.99 6.50
CA ASP A 115 -3.58 14.34 6.16
C ASP A 115 -3.63 14.57 4.66
N ASN A 116 -3.25 13.56 3.88
CA ASN A 116 -3.33 13.62 2.42
C ASN A 116 -4.79 13.80 1.94
N ILE A 117 -5.74 13.05 2.51
CA ILE A 117 -7.18 13.21 2.22
C ILE A 117 -7.66 14.62 2.59
N ARG A 118 -7.32 15.11 3.79
CA ARG A 118 -7.72 16.45 4.24
C ARG A 118 -7.18 17.55 3.35
N ASN A 119 -5.91 17.49 3.00
CA ASN A 119 -5.24 18.47 2.15
C ASN A 119 -5.78 18.50 0.72
N ASN A 120 -6.31 17.39 0.24
CA ASN A 120 -6.83 17.27 -1.12
C ASN A 120 -8.38 17.28 -1.18
N HIS A 121 -9.07 17.39 -0.05
CA HIS A 121 -10.53 17.31 0.01
C HIS A 121 -11.24 18.25 -0.97
N ALA A 122 -10.78 19.49 -1.08
CA ALA A 122 -11.35 20.48 -2.00
C ALA A 122 -11.17 20.13 -3.50
N ARG A 123 -10.32 19.16 -3.81
CA ARG A 123 -10.05 18.67 -5.18
C ARG A 123 -10.89 17.45 -5.53
N PHE A 124 -11.62 16.87 -4.58
CA PHE A 124 -12.46 15.70 -4.85
C PHE A 124 -13.65 16.11 -5.68
N THR A 125 -13.85 15.41 -6.76
CA THR A 125 -14.98 15.60 -7.66
C THR A 125 -15.83 14.33 -7.68
N ARG A 126 -17.13 14.51 -7.96
CA ARG A 126 -18.04 13.38 -8.13
C ARG A 126 -17.63 12.58 -9.37
N PRO A 127 -17.44 11.25 -9.26
CA PRO A 127 -17.07 10.42 -10.42
C PRO A 127 -18.13 10.49 -11.53
N GLN A 128 -17.66 10.66 -12.76
CA GLN A 128 -18.52 10.82 -13.95
C GLN A 128 -19.45 9.61 -14.16
N ILE A 129 -18.98 8.39 -13.86
CA ILE A 129 -19.74 7.15 -13.96
C ILE A 129 -21.06 7.19 -13.18
N LEU A 130 -21.12 7.91 -12.05
CA LEU A 130 -22.36 8.03 -11.28
C LEU A 130 -23.44 8.80 -12.05
N ALA A 131 -23.03 9.86 -12.77
CA ALA A 131 -23.94 10.63 -13.60
C ALA A 131 -24.37 9.86 -14.86
N GLU A 132 -23.42 9.19 -15.52
CA GLU A 132 -23.65 8.41 -16.74
C GLU A 132 -24.63 7.24 -16.50
N GLN A 133 -24.56 6.63 -15.32
CA GLN A 133 -25.41 5.49 -14.94
C GLN A 133 -26.64 5.89 -14.13
N GLY A 134 -26.87 7.19 -13.89
CA GLY A 134 -27.99 7.68 -13.09
C GLY A 134 -27.96 7.22 -11.62
N ILE A 135 -26.78 6.91 -11.08
CA ILE A 135 -26.58 6.41 -9.71
C ILE A 135 -26.55 7.58 -8.73
N LYS A 136 -27.33 7.53 -7.67
CA LYS A 136 -27.33 8.54 -6.62
C LYS A 136 -26.23 8.30 -5.60
N ASP A 137 -25.81 9.38 -4.94
CA ASP A 137 -24.81 9.30 -3.87
C ASP A 137 -25.33 8.44 -2.71
N GLY A 138 -24.50 7.50 -2.28
CA GLY A 138 -24.85 6.56 -1.22
C GLY A 138 -25.66 5.33 -1.66
N GLU A 139 -26.09 5.25 -2.92
CA GLU A 139 -26.87 4.12 -3.45
C GLU A 139 -26.00 3.17 -4.30
N TYR A 140 -24.76 2.95 -3.91
CA TYR A 140 -23.83 2.03 -4.61
C TYR A 140 -22.80 1.42 -3.65
N ILE A 141 -22.18 0.35 -4.11
CA ILE A 141 -21.07 -0.32 -3.43
C ILE A 141 -19.78 -0.03 -4.21
N VAL A 142 -18.68 0.26 -3.51
CA VAL A 142 -17.36 0.35 -4.12
C VAL A 142 -16.60 -0.95 -3.89
N PHE A 143 -16.13 -1.56 -4.98
CA PHE A 143 -15.31 -2.76 -4.93
C PHE A 143 -13.90 -2.46 -5.43
N THR A 144 -12.88 -2.79 -4.64
CA THR A 144 -11.47 -2.67 -5.03
C THR A 144 -10.75 -4.01 -4.86
N LEU A 145 -9.81 -4.30 -5.76
CA LEU A 145 -9.02 -5.52 -5.71
C LEU A 145 -7.55 -5.21 -6.05
N ASN A 146 -6.65 -5.46 -5.09
CA ASN A 146 -5.20 -5.26 -5.26
C ASN A 146 -4.38 -6.35 -4.54
N ARG A 147 -4.81 -7.61 -4.63
CA ARG A 147 -4.13 -8.75 -3.99
C ARG A 147 -3.75 -9.78 -5.04
N LYS A 148 -2.44 -9.88 -5.37
CA LYS A 148 -1.93 -10.84 -6.37
C LYS A 148 -2.31 -12.30 -6.04
N ALA A 149 -2.19 -12.69 -4.78
CA ALA A 149 -2.55 -14.04 -4.33
C ALA A 149 -4.03 -14.37 -4.57
N LEU A 150 -4.93 -13.40 -4.31
CA LEU A 150 -6.37 -13.59 -4.54
C LEU A 150 -6.68 -13.67 -6.05
N MET A 151 -6.04 -12.83 -6.85
CA MET A 151 -6.18 -12.88 -8.32
C MET A 151 -5.66 -14.20 -8.91
N ALA A 152 -4.63 -14.81 -8.31
CA ALA A 152 -4.10 -16.12 -8.72
C ALA A 152 -5.04 -17.27 -8.35
N ALA A 153 -5.79 -17.16 -7.24
CA ALA A 153 -6.75 -18.15 -6.77
C ALA A 153 -8.13 -17.96 -7.44
N ARG A 154 -8.19 -18.21 -8.77
CA ARG A 154 -9.34 -17.88 -9.63
C ARG A 154 -10.69 -18.41 -9.13
N GLU A 155 -10.76 -19.65 -8.68
CA GLU A 155 -11.99 -20.27 -8.16
C GLU A 155 -12.48 -19.55 -6.89
N ASN A 156 -11.57 -19.19 -5.99
CA ASN A 156 -11.92 -18.46 -4.78
C ASN A 156 -12.39 -17.05 -5.10
N LEU A 157 -11.73 -16.37 -6.04
CA LEU A 157 -12.13 -15.04 -6.50
C LEU A 157 -13.49 -15.08 -7.16
N GLN A 158 -13.78 -16.08 -8.01
CA GLN A 158 -15.09 -16.25 -8.65
C GLN A 158 -16.19 -16.43 -7.62
N ARG A 159 -16.02 -17.36 -6.67
CA ARG A 159 -17.01 -17.57 -5.58
C ARG A 159 -17.24 -16.31 -4.75
N MET A 160 -16.18 -15.54 -4.49
CA MET A 160 -16.30 -14.26 -3.79
C MET A 160 -17.10 -13.23 -4.59
N LEU A 161 -16.85 -13.10 -5.89
CA LEU A 161 -17.58 -12.18 -6.77
C LEU A 161 -19.07 -12.58 -6.85
N GLU A 162 -19.38 -13.85 -7.01
CA GLU A 162 -20.76 -14.36 -7.01
C GLU A 162 -21.48 -14.05 -5.70
N ALA A 163 -20.82 -14.26 -4.56
CA ALA A 163 -21.39 -13.94 -3.26
C ALA A 163 -21.62 -12.43 -3.07
N ILE A 164 -20.69 -11.58 -3.52
CA ILE A 164 -20.82 -10.13 -3.46
C ILE A 164 -22.00 -9.67 -4.33
N ILE A 165 -22.11 -10.16 -5.56
CA ILE A 165 -23.19 -9.81 -6.48
C ILE A 165 -24.54 -10.23 -5.91
N THR A 166 -24.62 -11.44 -5.37
CA THR A 166 -25.85 -11.96 -4.73
C THR A 166 -26.26 -11.08 -3.54
N ALA A 167 -25.28 -10.72 -2.67
CA ALA A 167 -25.54 -9.88 -1.51
C ALA A 167 -25.92 -8.43 -1.88
N ALA A 168 -25.34 -7.89 -2.96
CA ALA A 168 -25.64 -6.55 -3.47
C ALA A 168 -27.06 -6.45 -4.04
N GLY A 169 -27.60 -7.56 -4.56
CA GLY A 169 -28.93 -7.60 -5.19
C GLY A 169 -29.05 -6.57 -6.32
N ASN A 170 -29.91 -5.58 -6.12
CA ASN A 170 -30.12 -4.52 -7.10
C ASN A 170 -29.19 -3.31 -6.94
N THR A 171 -28.35 -3.28 -5.91
CA THR A 171 -27.42 -2.16 -5.69
C THR A 171 -26.26 -2.21 -6.69
N PRO A 172 -25.99 -1.13 -7.43
CA PRO A 172 -24.84 -1.09 -8.34
C PRO A 172 -23.52 -1.25 -7.61
N ILE A 173 -22.58 -1.97 -8.22
CA ILE A 173 -21.20 -2.11 -7.73
C ILE A 173 -20.28 -1.36 -8.69
N ILE A 174 -19.55 -0.38 -8.18
CA ILE A 174 -18.54 0.37 -8.94
C ILE A 174 -17.17 -0.17 -8.58
N ALA A 175 -16.44 -0.62 -9.57
CA ALA A 175 -15.17 -1.30 -9.38
C ALA A 175 -14.03 -0.54 -10.09
N PRO A 176 -13.40 0.46 -9.44
CA PRO A 176 -12.21 1.13 -9.96
C PRO A 176 -11.01 0.18 -9.84
N LEU A 177 -10.64 -0.48 -10.93
CA LEU A 177 -9.63 -1.51 -10.97
C LEU A 177 -8.49 -1.17 -11.92
N HIS A 178 -7.25 -1.46 -11.52
CA HIS A 178 -6.11 -1.45 -12.43
C HIS A 178 -6.25 -2.55 -13.48
N THR A 179 -5.69 -2.35 -14.67
CA THR A 179 -5.84 -3.19 -15.87
C THR A 179 -5.82 -4.69 -15.58
N LYS A 180 -4.78 -5.17 -14.89
CA LYS A 180 -4.64 -6.62 -14.59
C LYS A 180 -5.77 -7.16 -13.70
N ALA A 181 -6.24 -6.38 -12.74
CA ALA A 181 -7.36 -6.76 -11.89
C ALA A 181 -8.68 -6.68 -12.68
N ALA A 182 -8.86 -5.64 -13.49
CA ALA A 182 -10.02 -5.47 -14.36
C ALA A 182 -10.18 -6.67 -15.31
N ASP A 183 -9.11 -7.05 -16.02
CA ASP A 183 -9.11 -8.20 -16.93
C ASP A 183 -9.47 -9.50 -16.22
N THR A 184 -8.87 -9.73 -15.03
CA THR A 184 -9.13 -10.94 -14.24
C THR A 184 -10.59 -11.00 -13.77
N VAL A 185 -11.11 -9.89 -13.24
CA VAL A 185 -12.49 -9.80 -12.76
C VAL A 185 -13.47 -9.95 -13.91
N THR A 186 -13.25 -9.26 -15.03
CA THR A 186 -14.12 -9.34 -16.23
C THR A 186 -14.27 -10.79 -16.72
N GLN A 187 -13.19 -11.58 -16.70
CA GLN A 187 -13.23 -12.98 -17.12
C GLN A 187 -14.02 -13.89 -16.18
N LEU A 188 -14.16 -13.49 -14.91
CA LEU A 188 -14.80 -14.30 -13.86
C LEU A 188 -16.22 -13.85 -13.54
N LEU A 189 -16.62 -12.66 -14.00
CA LEU A 189 -17.98 -12.15 -13.76
C LEU A 189 -19.03 -12.99 -14.50
N PRO A 190 -20.16 -13.30 -13.85
CA PRO A 190 -21.35 -13.81 -14.54
C PRO A 190 -21.80 -12.87 -15.66
N LYS A 191 -22.29 -13.45 -16.77
CA LYS A 191 -22.73 -12.67 -17.95
C LYS A 191 -23.90 -11.73 -17.66
N ASP A 192 -24.68 -12.02 -16.66
CA ASP A 192 -25.84 -11.27 -16.19
C ASP A 192 -25.51 -10.21 -15.12
N ALA A 193 -24.23 -10.09 -14.71
CA ALA A 193 -23.77 -9.11 -13.73
C ALA A 193 -23.75 -7.68 -14.28
N THR A 194 -24.83 -7.22 -14.89
CA THR A 194 -24.93 -5.91 -15.57
C THR A 194 -24.77 -4.70 -14.66
N ARG A 195 -24.91 -4.89 -13.34
CA ARG A 195 -24.73 -3.84 -12.32
C ARG A 195 -23.33 -3.80 -11.70
N PHE A 196 -22.42 -4.65 -12.17
CA PHE A 196 -21.02 -4.61 -11.77
C PHE A 196 -20.22 -3.79 -12.79
N LEU A 197 -19.96 -2.54 -12.46
CA LEU A 197 -19.40 -1.54 -13.37
C LEU A 197 -17.90 -1.40 -13.12
N ILE A 198 -17.08 -1.97 -14.01
CA ILE A 198 -15.64 -1.85 -13.95
C ILE A 198 -15.22 -0.51 -14.58
N THR A 199 -14.41 0.26 -13.85
CA THR A 199 -13.83 1.52 -14.31
C THR A 199 -12.31 1.54 -14.14
N ALA A 200 -11.63 2.44 -14.81
CA ALA A 200 -10.25 2.78 -14.48
C ALA A 200 -10.19 3.36 -13.05
N PRO A 201 -9.03 3.28 -12.37
CA PRO A 201 -8.82 3.99 -11.10
C PRO A 201 -9.12 5.48 -11.26
N MET A 202 -9.82 6.04 -10.30
CA MET A 202 -10.28 7.43 -10.28
C MET A 202 -9.39 8.30 -9.42
#